data_8f2c5ef0e2baaba3ed4638a26cb4f5ed
#
_entry.id   8f2c5ef0e2baaba3ed4638a26cb4f5ed
#
_cell.length_a   1.000
_cell.length_b   1.000
_cell.length_c   1.000
_cell.angle_alpha   90.00
_cell.angle_beta   90.00
_cell.angle_gamma   90.00
#
_symmetry.space_group_name_H-M   'P 1'
#
loop_
_entity.id
_entity.type
_entity.pdbx_description
1 polymer ?
#
loop_
_entity_poly.entity_id
_entity_poly.type
_entity_poly.pdbx_seq_one_letter_code
_entity_poly.pdbx_strand_id
1 'polypeptide(L)'
;MKQIKSLLLVLMIVAFVNTIEAQTIRVLPVSSENISENAAEMLYNRLNQAVSLNGMASTDNSNKFLLIPSVTVISIEPTPSVPVQYVAEIEISLFLVDNSRKLMMSQEILTKKGVSVDETTAVLEAVKSLKGRDPKLKKMIVNGKNKILDYYNSECDKVMLTISTYLEMGMYDEALNELNAIPQIDAELDCYKNSINILSQISAEQQAKSNANIKNENPDVSWINE
;
A
#
# COMPACT_ATOMS: atom_id res chain seq x y z
N MET A 1 -3.11 -0.31 47.99
CA MET A 1 -2.80 -1.36 46.95
C MET A 1 -3.86 -1.51 45.85
N LYS A 2 -5.17 -1.36 46.08
CA LYS A 2 -6.21 -1.39 45.05
C LYS A 2 -6.11 -0.22 44.05
N GLN A 3 -5.79 0.96 44.50
CA GLN A 3 -5.67 2.18 43.64
C GLN A 3 -4.51 2.09 42.64
N ILE A 4 -3.38 1.48 43.04
CA ILE A 4 -2.18 1.36 42.18
C ILE A 4 -2.44 0.34 41.01
N LYS A 5 -3.20 -0.74 41.30
CA LYS A 5 -3.57 -1.72 40.28
C LYS A 5 -4.50 -1.14 39.18
N SER A 6 -5.41 -0.24 39.60
CA SER A 6 -6.31 0.44 38.67
C SER A 6 -5.56 1.44 37.79
N LEU A 7 -4.58 2.15 38.32
CA LEU A 7 -3.76 3.10 37.59
C LEU A 7 -2.84 2.38 36.54
N LEU A 8 -2.28 1.23 36.94
CA LEU A 8 -1.47 0.39 36.03
C LEU A 8 -2.29 -0.21 34.91
N LEU A 9 -3.55 -0.59 35.16
CA LEU A 9 -4.45 -1.11 34.09
C LEU A 9 -4.83 -0.02 33.09
N VAL A 10 -5.08 1.19 33.53
CA VAL A 10 -5.36 2.35 32.64
C VAL A 10 -4.13 2.73 31.84
N LEU A 11 -2.93 2.65 32.43
CA LEU A 11 -1.68 2.94 31.70
C LEU A 11 -1.36 1.89 30.63
N MET A 12 -1.78 0.62 30.83
CA MET A 12 -1.61 -0.45 29.82
C MET A 12 -2.56 -0.32 28.64
N ILE A 13 -3.74 0.26 28.83
CA ILE A 13 -4.72 0.47 27.74
C ILE A 13 -4.28 1.60 26.80
N VAL A 14 -3.57 2.60 27.30
CA VAL A 14 -3.05 3.73 26.50
C VAL A 14 -1.87 3.32 25.60
N ALA A 15 -1.17 2.21 25.90
CA ALA A 15 -0.03 1.74 25.12
C ALA A 15 -0.42 0.99 23.83
N PHE A 16 -1.70 0.70 23.58
CA PHE A 16 -2.22 0.08 22.34
C PHE A 16 -2.85 1.10 21.38
N VAL A 17 -2.39 2.33 21.37
CA VAL A 17 -2.60 3.17 20.20
C VAL A 17 -1.70 2.61 19.11
N ASN A 18 -2.19 1.57 18.42
CA ASN A 18 -1.63 1.16 17.15
C ASN A 18 -1.66 2.40 16.26
N THR A 19 -0.49 2.96 15.96
CA THR A 19 -0.34 3.87 14.85
C THR A 19 -0.75 3.09 13.62
N ILE A 20 -1.99 3.25 13.19
CA ILE A 20 -2.44 2.73 11.89
C ILE A 20 -1.65 3.54 10.88
N GLU A 21 -0.53 2.99 10.43
CA GLU A 21 0.26 3.57 9.36
C GLU A 21 -0.61 3.55 8.11
N ALA A 22 -0.79 4.71 7.54
CA ALA A 22 -1.54 4.93 6.32
C ALA A 22 -0.86 4.23 5.14
N GLN A 23 -1.42 3.15 4.73
CA GLN A 23 -0.87 2.25 3.74
C GLN A 23 -1.66 2.40 2.45
N THR A 24 -1.07 3.08 1.48
CA THR A 24 -1.82 3.55 0.32
C THR A 24 -1.30 2.98 -1.00
N ILE A 25 0.02 2.71 -1.11
CA ILE A 25 0.64 2.24 -2.36
C ILE A 25 1.07 0.78 -2.22
N ARG A 26 0.49 -0.07 -3.07
CA ARG A 26 0.93 -1.45 -3.25
C ARG A 26 1.93 -1.56 -4.38
N VAL A 27 3.07 -2.16 -4.13
CA VAL A 27 4.06 -2.51 -5.15
C VAL A 27 3.64 -3.83 -5.80
N LEU A 28 3.55 -3.86 -7.13
CA LEU A 28 3.31 -5.11 -7.86
C LEU A 28 4.61 -5.89 -8.04
N PRO A 29 4.53 -7.23 -8.11
CA PRO A 29 5.67 -8.07 -8.47
C PRO A 29 6.29 -7.64 -9.80
N VAL A 30 7.60 -7.77 -9.90
CA VAL A 30 8.34 -7.52 -11.14
C VAL A 30 8.21 -8.75 -12.04
N SER A 31 7.90 -8.55 -13.33
CA SER A 31 7.96 -9.66 -14.29
C SER A 31 9.39 -10.16 -14.45
N SER A 32 9.59 -11.47 -14.38
CA SER A 32 10.89 -12.11 -14.54
C SER A 32 11.23 -12.52 -15.97
N GLU A 33 10.43 -12.09 -16.96
CA GLU A 33 10.67 -12.46 -18.36
C GLU A 33 12.03 -12.00 -18.90
N ASN A 34 12.52 -10.84 -18.43
CA ASN A 34 13.76 -10.23 -18.90
C ASN A 34 14.90 -10.26 -17.88
N ILE A 35 14.65 -10.72 -16.65
CA ILE A 35 15.64 -10.76 -15.58
C ILE A 35 15.45 -12.02 -14.73
N SER A 36 16.49 -12.43 -14.00
CA SER A 36 16.39 -13.59 -13.10
C SER A 36 15.40 -13.32 -11.96
N GLU A 37 14.80 -14.40 -11.45
CA GLU A 37 13.87 -14.34 -10.30
C GLU A 37 14.48 -13.62 -9.09
N ASN A 38 15.77 -13.90 -8.79
CA ASN A 38 16.51 -13.23 -7.70
C ASN A 38 16.61 -11.71 -7.93
N ALA A 39 16.81 -11.28 -9.18
CA ALA A 39 16.85 -9.84 -9.51
C ALA A 39 15.46 -9.20 -9.40
N ALA A 40 14.42 -9.91 -9.84
CA ALA A 40 13.02 -9.46 -9.72
C ALA A 40 12.61 -9.30 -8.26
N GLU A 41 12.90 -10.29 -7.42
CA GLU A 41 12.62 -10.24 -5.98
C GLU A 41 13.38 -9.11 -5.28
N MET A 42 14.67 -8.96 -5.62
CA MET A 42 15.47 -7.88 -5.06
C MET A 42 14.93 -6.50 -5.42
N LEU A 43 14.52 -6.29 -6.68
CA LEU A 43 13.92 -5.04 -7.11
C LEU A 43 12.60 -4.79 -6.36
N TYR A 44 11.74 -5.79 -6.27
CA TYR A 44 10.50 -5.72 -5.51
C TYR A 44 10.74 -5.29 -4.05
N ASN A 45 11.71 -5.91 -3.38
CA ASN A 45 12.07 -5.57 -2.00
C ASN A 45 12.61 -4.13 -1.87
N ARG A 46 13.41 -3.65 -2.85
CA ARG A 46 13.90 -2.27 -2.87
C ARG A 46 12.79 -1.25 -3.06
N LEU A 47 11.82 -1.56 -3.93
CA LEU A 47 10.66 -0.69 -4.15
C LEU A 47 9.76 -0.62 -2.92
N ASN A 48 9.46 -1.78 -2.28
CA ASN A 48 8.73 -1.80 -1.02
C ASN A 48 9.44 -1.00 0.08
N GLN A 49 10.76 -1.13 0.20
CA GLN A 49 11.56 -0.32 1.12
C GLN A 49 11.40 1.17 0.82
N ALA A 50 11.46 1.58 -0.46
CA ALA A 50 11.33 2.97 -0.84
C ALA A 50 9.93 3.53 -0.52
N VAL A 51 8.88 2.77 -0.80
CA VAL A 51 7.50 3.17 -0.49
C VAL A 51 7.31 3.29 1.03
N SER A 52 7.81 2.31 1.81
CA SER A 52 7.77 2.34 3.29
C SER A 52 8.52 3.52 3.89
N LEU A 53 9.72 3.82 3.38
CA LEU A 53 10.51 4.97 3.85
C LEU A 53 9.84 6.33 3.59
N ASN A 54 8.87 6.38 2.68
CA ASN A 54 8.07 7.58 2.40
C ASN A 54 6.68 7.53 3.06
N GLY A 55 6.42 6.57 3.95
CA GLY A 55 5.17 6.44 4.69
C GLY A 55 3.97 6.11 3.81
N MET A 56 4.17 5.37 2.71
CA MET A 56 3.12 5.09 1.71
C MET A 56 2.91 3.60 1.46
N ALA A 57 3.62 2.71 2.17
CA ALA A 57 3.49 1.27 1.96
C ALA A 57 2.09 0.76 2.33
N SER A 58 1.52 -0.11 1.48
CA SER A 58 0.29 -0.82 1.80
C SER A 58 0.61 -2.19 2.41
N THR A 59 0.01 -2.52 3.55
CA THR A 59 0.04 -3.89 4.13
C THR A 59 -1.12 -4.74 3.62
N ASP A 60 -2.17 -4.12 3.09
CA ASP A 60 -3.38 -4.79 2.68
C ASP A 60 -3.44 -5.01 1.17
N ASN A 61 -4.39 -5.82 0.73
CA ASN A 61 -4.70 -6.06 -0.68
C ASN A 61 -5.36 -4.85 -1.37
N SER A 62 -5.05 -3.61 -0.94
CA SER A 62 -5.53 -2.42 -1.63
C SER A 62 -5.05 -2.44 -3.09
N ASN A 63 -5.98 -2.35 -4.03
CA ASN A 63 -5.71 -2.37 -5.46
C ASN A 63 -5.92 -1.00 -6.11
N LYS A 64 -6.06 0.05 -5.31
CA LYS A 64 -6.34 1.40 -5.85
C LYS A 64 -5.08 2.09 -6.36
N PHE A 65 -4.05 2.23 -5.55
CA PHE A 65 -2.79 2.85 -5.97
C PHE A 65 -1.71 1.78 -6.10
N LEU A 66 -1.25 1.58 -7.33
CA LEU A 66 -0.29 0.54 -7.67
C LEU A 66 1.01 1.15 -8.17
N LEU A 67 2.13 0.70 -7.61
CA LEU A 67 3.45 0.94 -8.18
C LEU A 67 3.81 -0.27 -9.05
N ILE A 68 3.86 -0.03 -10.36
CA ILE A 68 4.09 -1.04 -11.40
C ILE A 68 5.52 -0.89 -11.90
N PRO A 69 6.42 -1.82 -11.60
CA PRO A 69 7.77 -1.84 -12.15
C PRO A 69 7.81 -2.62 -13.47
N SER A 70 8.64 -2.13 -14.40
CA SER A 70 9.04 -2.84 -15.63
C SER A 70 10.55 -2.74 -15.78
N VAL A 71 11.20 -3.80 -16.22
CA VAL A 71 12.66 -3.84 -16.43
C VAL A 71 12.96 -4.26 -17.84
N THR A 72 13.85 -3.49 -18.50
CA THR A 72 14.37 -3.80 -19.83
C THR A 72 15.88 -3.87 -19.75
N VAL A 73 16.48 -4.95 -20.21
CA VAL A 73 17.93 -5.05 -20.42
C VAL A 73 18.27 -4.31 -21.72
N ILE A 74 19.02 -3.22 -21.60
CA ILE A 74 19.40 -2.38 -22.76
C ILE A 74 20.58 -3.02 -23.51
N SER A 75 21.63 -3.39 -22.76
CA SER A 75 22.82 -4.04 -23.32
C SER A 75 23.52 -4.90 -22.29
N ILE A 76 24.25 -5.90 -22.76
CA ILE A 76 25.24 -6.67 -21.99
C ILE A 76 26.49 -6.77 -22.86
N GLU A 77 27.59 -6.19 -22.41
CA GLU A 77 28.82 -6.09 -23.19
C GLU A 77 30.00 -6.68 -22.42
N PRO A 78 30.84 -7.51 -23.05
CA PRO A 78 32.05 -7.98 -22.43
C PRO A 78 33.10 -6.85 -22.36
N THR A 79 33.87 -6.82 -21.27
CA THR A 79 34.99 -5.89 -21.12
C THR A 79 36.29 -6.49 -21.71
N PRO A 80 37.24 -5.67 -22.14
CA PRO A 80 38.56 -6.15 -22.58
C PRO A 80 39.48 -6.58 -21.42
N SER A 81 38.98 -6.73 -20.21
CA SER A 81 39.73 -7.07 -19.01
C SER A 81 40.09 -8.59 -18.97
N VAL A 82 41.09 -8.93 -18.14
CA VAL A 82 41.46 -10.33 -17.86
C VAL A 82 41.40 -10.53 -16.34
N PRO A 83 40.47 -11.34 -15.83
CA PRO A 83 39.42 -12.07 -16.57
C PRO A 83 38.37 -11.17 -17.21
N VAL A 84 37.76 -11.65 -18.28
CA VAL A 84 36.63 -10.94 -18.94
C VAL A 84 35.50 -10.75 -17.94
N GLN A 85 34.95 -9.53 -17.93
CA GLN A 85 33.73 -9.20 -17.18
C GLN A 85 32.65 -8.73 -18.14
N TYR A 86 31.41 -8.74 -17.69
CA TYR A 86 30.27 -8.26 -18.44
C TYR A 86 29.71 -7.00 -17.77
N VAL A 87 29.43 -5.97 -18.57
CA VAL A 87 28.74 -4.77 -18.13
C VAL A 87 27.31 -4.86 -18.62
N ALA A 88 26.36 -4.98 -17.72
CA ALA A 88 24.94 -4.91 -18.03
C ALA A 88 24.43 -3.51 -17.79
N GLU A 89 23.66 -2.96 -18.74
CA GLU A 89 22.88 -1.74 -18.61
C GLU A 89 21.40 -2.10 -18.66
N ILE A 90 20.65 -1.69 -17.63
CA ILE A 90 19.20 -1.91 -17.53
C ILE A 90 18.46 -0.61 -17.38
N GLU A 91 17.24 -0.58 -17.90
CA GLU A 91 16.24 0.45 -17.64
C GLU A 91 15.17 -0.10 -16.69
N ILE A 92 14.88 0.64 -15.64
CA ILE A 92 13.81 0.37 -14.68
C ILE A 92 12.77 1.45 -14.84
N SER A 93 11.66 1.13 -15.48
CA SER A 93 10.51 2.02 -15.65
C SER A 93 9.52 1.78 -14.51
N LEU A 94 9.13 2.84 -13.82
CA LEU A 94 8.26 2.82 -12.66
C LEU A 94 7.03 3.68 -12.91
N PHE A 95 5.84 3.10 -12.70
CA PHE A 95 4.56 3.76 -12.91
C PHE A 95 3.73 3.68 -11.63
N LEU A 96 3.42 4.82 -11.02
CA LEU A 96 2.43 4.90 -9.95
C LEU A 96 1.09 5.29 -10.55
N VAL A 97 0.10 4.42 -10.43
CA VAL A 97 -1.21 4.58 -11.06
C VAL A 97 -2.35 4.50 -10.05
N ASP A 98 -3.42 5.24 -10.30
CA ASP A 98 -4.73 4.95 -9.75
C ASP A 98 -5.40 3.91 -10.65
N ASN A 99 -5.50 2.68 -10.15
CA ASN A 99 -6.02 1.57 -10.93
C ASN A 99 -7.54 1.67 -11.17
N SER A 100 -8.29 2.25 -10.24
CA SER A 100 -9.75 2.40 -10.40
C SER A 100 -10.11 3.44 -11.47
N ARG A 101 -9.38 4.55 -11.54
CA ARG A 101 -9.61 5.62 -12.52
C ARG A 101 -8.73 5.53 -13.76
N LYS A 102 -7.79 4.57 -13.82
CA LYS A 102 -6.81 4.41 -14.90
C LYS A 102 -5.97 5.67 -15.14
N LEU A 103 -5.59 6.37 -14.06
CA LEU A 103 -4.83 7.61 -14.11
C LEU A 103 -3.38 7.40 -13.65
N MET A 104 -2.45 8.04 -14.37
CA MET A 104 -1.04 8.11 -14.00
C MET A 104 -0.83 9.17 -12.91
N MET A 105 -0.40 8.74 -11.73
CA MET A 105 -0.05 9.63 -10.61
C MET A 105 1.38 10.14 -10.75
N SER A 106 2.34 9.26 -10.97
CA SER A 106 3.72 9.64 -11.27
C SER A 106 4.45 8.53 -12.00
N GLN A 107 5.56 8.89 -12.63
CA GLN A 107 6.44 7.94 -13.32
C GLN A 107 7.90 8.37 -13.17
N GLU A 108 8.81 7.40 -13.28
CA GLU A 108 10.26 7.63 -13.33
C GLU A 108 10.92 6.52 -14.14
N ILE A 109 11.97 6.88 -14.85
CA ILE A 109 12.82 5.95 -15.59
C ILE A 109 14.22 6.04 -15.02
N LEU A 110 14.75 4.90 -14.59
CA LEU A 110 16.05 4.79 -13.95
C LEU A 110 16.95 3.87 -14.76
N THR A 111 18.06 4.39 -15.29
CA THR A 111 19.10 3.57 -15.91
C THR A 111 20.09 3.14 -14.83
N LYS A 112 20.42 1.86 -14.78
CA LYS A 112 21.36 1.26 -13.83
C LYS A 112 22.35 0.37 -14.55
N LYS A 113 23.59 0.33 -14.02
CA LYS A 113 24.66 -0.51 -14.55
C LYS A 113 25.18 -1.45 -13.48
N GLY A 114 25.53 -2.64 -13.91
CA GLY A 114 26.19 -3.64 -13.07
C GLY A 114 27.31 -4.33 -13.83
N VAL A 115 28.32 -4.80 -13.10
CA VAL A 115 29.48 -5.49 -13.68
C VAL A 115 29.70 -6.79 -12.93
N SER A 116 29.91 -7.89 -13.68
CA SER A 116 30.22 -9.19 -13.11
C SER A 116 30.97 -10.10 -14.09
N VAL A 117 31.39 -11.25 -13.59
CA VAL A 117 32.09 -12.29 -14.40
C VAL A 117 31.15 -13.09 -15.31
N ASP A 118 29.83 -12.95 -15.14
CA ASP A 118 28.79 -13.53 -15.98
C ASP A 118 27.65 -12.54 -16.21
N GLU A 119 26.90 -12.73 -17.30
CA GLU A 119 25.86 -11.84 -17.76
C GLU A 119 24.69 -11.73 -16.78
N THR A 120 24.23 -12.86 -16.25
CA THR A 120 23.10 -12.90 -15.31
C THR A 120 23.40 -12.15 -14.02
N THR A 121 24.61 -12.37 -13.48
CA THR A 121 25.05 -11.66 -12.27
C THR A 121 25.30 -10.18 -12.56
N ALA A 122 25.76 -9.80 -13.76
CA ALA A 122 25.90 -8.39 -14.13
C ALA A 122 24.55 -7.65 -14.11
N VAL A 123 23.48 -8.27 -14.61
CA VAL A 123 22.10 -7.74 -14.50
C VAL A 123 21.67 -7.65 -13.03
N LEU A 124 21.93 -8.67 -12.22
CA LEU A 124 21.63 -8.65 -10.78
C LEU A 124 22.36 -7.50 -10.07
N GLU A 125 23.65 -7.27 -10.38
CA GLU A 125 24.42 -6.17 -9.82
C GLU A 125 23.87 -4.80 -10.26
N ALA A 126 23.37 -4.68 -11.51
CA ALA A 126 22.68 -3.48 -11.96
C ALA A 126 21.42 -3.19 -11.12
N VAL A 127 20.59 -4.22 -10.85
CA VAL A 127 19.43 -4.09 -9.94
C VAL A 127 19.87 -3.74 -8.52
N LYS A 128 20.93 -4.38 -7.98
CA LYS A 128 21.47 -4.07 -6.65
C LYS A 128 21.96 -2.64 -6.50
N SER A 129 22.36 -2.00 -7.60
CA SER A 129 22.80 -0.60 -7.59
C SER A 129 21.67 0.39 -7.26
N LEU A 130 20.40 0.02 -7.51
CA LEU A 130 19.23 0.77 -7.04
C LEU A 130 19.10 0.61 -5.52
N LYS A 131 19.08 1.73 -4.82
CA LYS A 131 18.87 1.74 -3.37
C LYS A 131 17.45 2.24 -3.06
N GLY A 132 16.83 1.74 -1.99
CA GLY A 132 15.52 2.22 -1.54
C GLY A 132 15.47 3.72 -1.20
N ARG A 133 16.65 4.35 -1.01
CA ARG A 133 16.80 5.80 -0.79
C ARG A 133 17.29 6.56 -2.03
N ASP A 134 17.18 5.97 -3.22
CA ASP A 134 17.54 6.65 -4.48
C ASP A 134 16.75 7.97 -4.59
N PRO A 135 17.42 9.12 -4.86
CA PRO A 135 16.75 10.43 -4.87
C PRO A 135 15.66 10.56 -5.93
N LYS A 136 15.83 9.93 -7.12
CA LYS A 136 14.83 9.95 -8.18
C LYS A 136 13.61 9.13 -7.78
N LEU A 137 13.84 7.93 -7.19
CA LEU A 137 12.79 7.08 -6.68
C LEU A 137 12.00 7.78 -5.56
N LYS A 138 12.70 8.42 -4.62
CA LYS A 138 12.06 9.23 -3.58
C LYS A 138 11.20 10.35 -4.18
N LYS A 139 11.76 11.13 -5.13
CA LYS A 139 11.03 12.22 -5.79
C LYS A 139 9.75 11.73 -6.48
N MET A 140 9.85 10.61 -7.18
CA MET A 140 8.72 10.00 -7.87
C MET A 140 7.61 9.61 -6.88
N ILE A 141 7.94 8.95 -5.76
CA ILE A 141 6.98 8.54 -4.72
C ILE A 141 6.35 9.78 -4.06
N VAL A 142 7.14 10.81 -3.73
CA VAL A 142 6.64 12.05 -3.13
C VAL A 142 5.69 12.79 -4.10
N ASN A 143 6.03 12.87 -5.37
CA ASN A 143 5.16 13.48 -6.38
C ASN A 143 3.83 12.72 -6.51
N GLY A 144 3.89 11.39 -6.51
CA GLY A 144 2.69 10.55 -6.52
C GLY A 144 1.84 10.75 -5.27
N LYS A 145 2.47 10.77 -4.08
CA LYS A 145 1.80 11.08 -2.81
C LYS A 145 1.05 12.41 -2.88
N ASN A 146 1.71 13.48 -3.34
CA ASN A 146 1.08 14.79 -3.43
C ASN A 146 -0.13 14.76 -4.36
N LYS A 147 -0.05 14.13 -5.52
CA LYS A 147 -1.20 13.99 -6.42
C LYS A 147 -2.35 13.18 -5.82
N ILE A 148 -2.04 12.16 -5.01
CA ILE A 148 -3.06 11.39 -4.28
C ILE A 148 -3.74 12.31 -3.25
N LEU A 149 -2.98 13.08 -2.48
CA LEU A 149 -3.52 14.02 -1.50
C LEU A 149 -4.35 15.11 -2.16
N ASP A 150 -3.86 15.72 -3.25
CA ASP A 150 -4.57 16.74 -4.02
C ASP A 150 -5.92 16.21 -4.53
N TYR A 151 -5.95 14.96 -4.97
CA TYR A 151 -7.20 14.32 -5.38
C TYR A 151 -8.22 14.22 -4.22
N TYR A 152 -7.81 13.72 -3.07
CA TYR A 152 -8.71 13.59 -1.92
C TYR A 152 -9.08 14.94 -1.31
N ASN A 153 -8.26 15.97 -1.47
CA ASN A 153 -8.60 17.34 -1.09
C ASN A 153 -9.65 17.96 -2.02
N SER A 154 -9.51 17.73 -3.34
CA SER A 154 -10.38 18.39 -4.33
C SER A 154 -11.67 17.61 -4.63
N GLU A 155 -11.66 16.29 -4.52
CA GLU A 155 -12.75 15.41 -4.95
C GLU A 155 -13.43 14.68 -3.77
N CYS A 156 -13.18 15.14 -2.53
CA CYS A 156 -13.70 14.47 -1.34
C CYS A 156 -15.22 14.25 -1.37
N ASP A 157 -15.99 15.27 -1.76
CA ASP A 157 -17.44 15.19 -1.81
C ASP A 157 -17.91 14.08 -2.78
N LYS A 158 -17.23 13.92 -3.92
CA LYS A 158 -17.55 12.84 -4.87
C LYS A 158 -17.16 11.47 -4.32
N VAL A 159 -16.02 11.38 -3.63
CA VAL A 159 -15.61 10.14 -2.97
C VAL A 159 -16.63 9.73 -1.92
N MET A 160 -17.06 10.68 -1.06
CA MET A 160 -18.06 10.42 -0.03
C MET A 160 -19.42 10.05 -0.63
N LEU A 161 -19.83 10.71 -1.72
CA LEU A 161 -21.06 10.36 -2.43
C LEU A 161 -21.01 8.94 -3.00
N THR A 162 -19.87 8.53 -3.58
CA THR A 162 -19.68 7.17 -4.08
C THR A 162 -19.81 6.14 -2.97
N ILE A 163 -19.16 6.40 -1.82
CA ILE A 163 -19.21 5.53 -0.64
C ILE A 163 -20.65 5.41 -0.12
N SER A 164 -21.36 6.55 0.01
CA SER A 164 -22.76 6.57 0.45
C SER A 164 -23.66 5.77 -0.49
N THR A 165 -23.43 5.90 -1.80
CA THR A 165 -24.19 5.14 -2.81
C THR A 165 -23.96 3.64 -2.66
N TYR A 166 -22.73 3.18 -2.45
CA TYR A 166 -22.45 1.78 -2.19
C TYR A 166 -23.16 1.27 -0.92
N LEU A 167 -23.17 2.07 0.14
CA LEU A 167 -23.87 1.72 1.39
C LEU A 167 -25.38 1.60 1.19
N GLU A 168 -26.01 2.54 0.47
CA GLU A 168 -27.43 2.50 0.14
C GLU A 168 -27.81 1.27 -0.71
N MET A 169 -26.88 0.82 -1.57
CA MET A 169 -27.05 -0.39 -2.40
C MET A 169 -26.72 -1.67 -1.63
N GLY A 170 -26.25 -1.61 -0.39
CA GLY A 170 -25.82 -2.75 0.41
C GLY A 170 -24.48 -3.35 -0.01
N MET A 171 -23.69 -2.63 -0.84
CA MET A 171 -22.38 -3.02 -1.34
C MET A 171 -21.29 -2.61 -0.32
N TYR A 172 -21.29 -3.28 0.84
CA TYR A 172 -20.43 -2.90 1.97
C TYR A 172 -18.94 -3.10 1.67
N ASP A 173 -18.57 -4.13 0.93
CA ASP A 173 -17.18 -4.42 0.60
C ASP A 173 -16.58 -3.34 -0.32
N GLU A 174 -17.35 -2.86 -1.30
CA GLU A 174 -16.97 -1.77 -2.19
C GLU A 174 -16.84 -0.46 -1.41
N ALA A 175 -17.78 -0.17 -0.52
CA ALA A 175 -17.72 0.99 0.35
C ALA A 175 -16.48 0.98 1.24
N LEU A 176 -16.15 -0.16 1.86
CA LEU A 176 -14.96 -0.34 2.69
C LEU A 176 -13.66 -0.22 1.88
N ASN A 177 -13.63 -0.74 0.65
CA ASN A 177 -12.48 -0.61 -0.25
C ASN A 177 -12.19 0.87 -0.60
N GLU A 178 -13.23 1.66 -0.88
CA GLU A 178 -13.08 3.09 -1.14
C GLU A 178 -12.66 3.86 0.12
N LEU A 179 -13.24 3.54 1.29
CA LEU A 179 -12.86 4.15 2.58
C LEU A 179 -11.39 3.85 2.93
N ASN A 180 -10.96 2.61 2.80
CA ASN A 180 -9.58 2.19 3.10
C ASN A 180 -8.54 2.78 2.13
N ALA A 181 -8.96 3.22 0.96
CA ALA A 181 -8.08 3.87 -0.01
C ALA A 181 -7.82 5.35 0.30
N ILE A 182 -8.57 5.96 1.24
CA ILE A 182 -8.36 7.35 1.65
C ILE A 182 -7.08 7.44 2.49
N PRO A 183 -6.11 8.29 2.11
CA PRO A 183 -4.85 8.39 2.84
C PRO A 183 -5.06 8.87 4.28
N GLN A 184 -4.51 8.13 5.23
CA GLN A 184 -4.52 8.50 6.65
C GLN A 184 -3.31 9.37 7.06
N ILE A 185 -2.53 9.84 6.08
CA ILE A 185 -1.23 10.48 6.27
C ILE A 185 -1.36 11.86 6.91
N ASP A 186 -2.52 12.48 6.71
CA ASP A 186 -2.81 13.81 7.25
C ASP A 186 -4.13 13.74 8.01
N ALA A 187 -4.04 13.77 9.35
CA ALA A 187 -5.21 13.80 10.21
C ALA A 187 -6.07 15.07 10.01
N GLU A 188 -5.54 16.08 9.33
CA GLU A 188 -6.27 17.30 8.97
C GLU A 188 -7.01 17.18 7.63
N LEU A 189 -6.76 16.11 6.85
CA LEU A 189 -7.49 15.85 5.62
C LEU A 189 -8.99 15.67 5.93
N ASP A 190 -9.84 16.58 5.47
CA ASP A 190 -11.27 16.53 5.76
C ASP A 190 -11.91 15.24 5.24
N CYS A 191 -11.43 14.74 4.12
CA CYS A 191 -11.88 13.46 3.57
C CYS A 191 -11.59 12.29 4.50
N TYR A 192 -10.47 12.30 5.20
CA TYR A 192 -10.14 11.30 6.20
C TYR A 192 -11.04 11.40 7.44
N LYS A 193 -11.28 12.62 7.95
CA LYS A 193 -12.21 12.82 9.07
C LYS A 193 -13.61 12.32 8.76
N ASN A 194 -14.10 12.62 7.55
CA ASN A 194 -15.41 12.15 7.09
C ASN A 194 -15.46 10.64 6.96
N SER A 195 -14.37 10.00 6.47
CA SER A 195 -14.29 8.54 6.35
C SER A 195 -14.37 7.82 7.70
N ILE A 196 -13.73 8.35 8.75
CA ILE A 196 -13.81 7.77 10.11
C ILE A 196 -15.24 7.77 10.63
N ASN A 197 -15.99 8.85 10.40
CA ASN A 197 -17.39 8.93 10.82
C ASN A 197 -18.23 7.85 10.15
N ILE A 198 -18.03 7.62 8.85
CA ILE A 198 -18.75 6.57 8.10
C ILE A 198 -18.34 5.17 8.58
N LEU A 199 -17.04 4.93 8.80
CA LEU A 199 -16.56 3.66 9.34
C LEU A 199 -17.18 3.34 10.70
N SER A 200 -17.34 4.33 11.56
CA SER A 200 -17.99 4.16 12.86
C SER A 200 -19.48 3.80 12.73
N GLN A 201 -20.18 4.37 11.75
CA GLN A 201 -21.59 4.04 11.46
C GLN A 201 -21.73 2.61 10.92
N ILE A 202 -20.88 2.20 9.96
CA ILE A 202 -20.87 0.83 9.40
C ILE A 202 -20.65 -0.20 10.51
N SER A 203 -19.66 0.04 11.39
CA SER A 203 -19.36 -0.88 12.49
C SER A 203 -20.52 -0.99 13.49
N ALA A 204 -21.21 0.11 13.79
CA ALA A 204 -22.37 0.12 14.67
C ALA A 204 -23.56 -0.66 14.05
N GLU A 205 -23.83 -0.49 12.76
CA GLU A 205 -24.87 -1.22 12.04
C GLU A 205 -24.58 -2.72 11.96
N GLN A 206 -23.33 -3.11 11.69
CA GLN A 206 -22.94 -4.53 11.67
C GLN A 206 -23.08 -5.17 13.04
N GLN A 207 -22.69 -4.48 14.12
CA GLN A 207 -22.89 -4.96 15.48
C GLN A 207 -24.39 -5.10 15.82
N ALA A 208 -25.21 -4.13 15.42
CA ALA A 208 -26.66 -4.19 15.64
C ALA A 208 -27.31 -5.40 14.91
N LYS A 209 -26.90 -5.67 13.66
CA LYS A 209 -27.37 -6.84 12.89
C LYS A 209 -26.90 -8.15 13.51
N SER A 210 -25.66 -8.24 13.96
CA SER A 210 -25.13 -9.41 14.65
C SER A 210 -25.90 -9.71 15.94
N ASN A 211 -26.16 -8.68 16.75
CA ASN A 211 -26.90 -8.82 18.00
C ASN A 211 -28.37 -9.20 17.76
N ALA A 212 -28.99 -8.70 16.68
CA ALA A 212 -30.34 -9.09 16.30
C ALA A 212 -30.44 -10.55 15.87
N ASN A 213 -29.45 -11.06 15.14
CA ASN A 213 -29.38 -12.47 14.74
C ASN A 213 -29.19 -13.40 15.94
N ILE A 214 -28.31 -13.04 16.88
CA ILE A 214 -28.11 -13.82 18.11
C ILE A 214 -29.40 -13.89 18.95
N LYS A 215 -30.19 -12.80 18.96
CA LYS A 215 -31.45 -12.76 19.69
C LYS A 215 -32.54 -13.65 19.05
N ASN A 216 -32.50 -13.80 17.72
CA ASN A 216 -33.41 -14.66 16.97
C ASN A 216 -33.01 -16.16 16.99
N GLU A 217 -31.74 -16.47 17.27
CA GLU A 217 -31.24 -17.85 17.39
C GLU A 217 -31.41 -18.44 18.80
N ASN A 218 -31.76 -17.62 19.81
CA ASN A 218 -32.04 -18.14 21.15
C ASN A 218 -33.52 -18.49 21.23
N PRO A 219 -33.88 -19.78 21.10
CA PRO A 219 -35.29 -20.21 21.25
C PRO A 219 -35.80 -19.86 22.64
N ASP A 220 -36.99 -19.27 22.70
CA ASP A 220 -37.69 -19.05 23.95
C ASP A 220 -38.00 -20.42 24.60
N VAL A 221 -37.19 -20.77 25.60
CA VAL A 221 -37.34 -22.01 26.38
C VAL A 221 -38.05 -21.76 27.70
N SER A 222 -38.80 -20.68 27.85
CA SER A 222 -39.53 -20.32 29.07
C SER A 222 -40.56 -21.38 29.49
N TRP A 223 -41.01 -22.22 28.54
CA TRP A 223 -41.97 -23.33 28.75
C TRP A 223 -41.40 -24.57 29.43
N ILE A 224 -40.08 -24.67 29.61
CA ILE A 224 -39.43 -25.86 30.22
C ILE A 224 -39.65 -25.90 31.75
N ASN A 225 -40.08 -24.82 32.39
CA ASN A 225 -40.25 -24.72 33.85
C ASN A 225 -41.71 -24.70 34.30
N GLU A 226 -42.68 -25.08 33.48
CA GLU A 226 -44.04 -25.37 33.84
C GLU A 226 -44.27 -26.90 33.96
#